data_53feb9772d0ab5658fbacc85b9f7d73b
#
_entry.id   53feb9772d0ab5658fbacc85b9f7d73b
#
_cell.length_a   1.000
_cell.length_b   1.000
_cell.length_c   1.000
_cell.angle_alpha   90.00
_cell.angle_beta   90.00
_cell.angle_gamma   90.00
#
_symmetry.space_group_name_H-M   'P 1'
#
loop_
_entity.id
_entity.type
_entity.pdbx_description
1 polymer ?
#
loop_
_entity_poly.entity_id
_entity_poly.type
_entity_poly.pdbx_seq_one_letter_code
_entity_poly.pdbx_strand_id
1 'polypeptide(L)'
;MKYILTLSLFFSLTIFSQNNQQLDEVIVSDSKINVPFSKNFRSIEIISSSDIIKSGASNIIDLLQQSVGLDIRRRGAGGVQADLYIRGGSFDQTLLLLDGMKMDDSQTGHHTLNMLIPIELIERVEIIKGPAARIFGQNAFNGAINIVTKSAYKTRKGEFSAFLNNISGGSFGNFKYSVRGNISKDNYKGLINYSREKSNGYRYNTDYKTDNLFLKSSLSKNNPNTIVLATLSNRKFGANGFYASPDATDQYEETQTSLIGIYSRYSSGNLIIKPKIYWRRNQDEYIYVRSDPSIYRNLHKTNKISAEVNFNYISSIGNTGFGIDFSNVSISSNNLGNHKRSITSLYVNHIFSLINEKLTLSPGISFSYFSDLSSNSFPGIDLGYNVSEKIKLYGNFGKTFRIPTYTDLYYSDRTTIGNSELEPESAVSTEFGFKYNSSIFILKAAIFSRESKNIIDYVKNNESDLWQATNIRSLKTNGFETDLIFNFKNATNLKLGYAILEDDTYVNNINFSKYSLNSLKHNFISKISFKYSKKLSQNFVFRYAERSDKTNYRIFDSNIIYKPFNDGGEFYLNLNNIFDEYYWETNLVQMPGQNFILGYRLSIW
;
A
#
# COMPACT_ATOMS: atom_id res chain seq x y z
N MET A 1 -31.35 34.46 -12.10
CA MET A 1 -31.54 35.05 -10.75
C MET A 1 -30.76 34.21 -9.77
N LYS A 2 -29.75 34.82 -9.19
CA LYS A 2 -28.80 34.20 -8.26
C LYS A 2 -29.44 34.05 -6.89
N TYR A 3 -29.33 32.88 -6.26
CA TYR A 3 -29.48 32.77 -4.81
C TYR A 3 -28.17 32.22 -4.23
N ILE A 4 -27.42 33.10 -3.59
CA ILE A 4 -26.31 32.82 -2.71
C ILE A 4 -26.90 32.50 -1.34
N LEU A 5 -26.79 31.28 -0.88
CA LEU A 5 -27.12 30.93 0.51
C LEU A 5 -25.85 31.05 1.34
N THR A 6 -25.73 32.12 2.10
CA THR A 6 -24.67 32.35 3.08
C THR A 6 -25.03 31.59 4.37
N LEU A 7 -24.41 30.47 4.65
CA LEU A 7 -24.56 29.74 5.91
C LEU A 7 -23.50 30.23 6.90
N SER A 8 -23.85 31.17 7.76
CA SER A 8 -23.03 31.65 8.88
C SER A 8 -23.15 30.67 10.04
N LEU A 9 -22.15 29.81 10.25
CA LEU A 9 -22.02 28.97 11.44
C LEU A 9 -21.21 29.72 12.49
N PHE A 10 -21.87 30.26 13.50
CA PHE A 10 -21.24 30.70 14.75
C PHE A 10 -20.91 29.49 15.61
N PHE A 11 -19.63 29.13 15.71
CA PHE A 11 -19.14 28.19 16.71
C PHE A 11 -18.49 28.94 17.87
N SER A 12 -19.15 28.93 19.02
CA SER A 12 -18.53 29.34 20.30
C SER A 12 -17.59 28.22 20.79
N LEU A 13 -16.28 28.43 20.67
CA LEU A 13 -15.23 27.55 21.16
C LEU A 13 -15.01 27.77 22.67
N THR A 14 -15.52 26.88 23.50
CA THR A 14 -15.09 26.77 24.91
C THR A 14 -13.91 25.79 25.01
N ILE A 15 -12.74 26.32 25.36
CA ILE A 15 -11.49 25.56 25.50
C ILE A 15 -11.43 24.97 26.93
N PHE A 16 -11.46 23.64 27.07
CA PHE A 16 -11.06 22.93 28.29
C PHE A 16 -9.96 21.92 27.97
N SER A 17 -8.95 21.88 28.81
CA SER A 17 -7.82 20.96 28.74
C SER A 17 -8.26 19.51 28.90
N GLN A 18 -7.73 18.60 28.05
CA GLN A 18 -7.87 17.15 28.23
C GLN A 18 -6.52 16.54 28.61
N ASN A 19 -6.57 15.54 29.51
CA ASN A 19 -5.45 14.66 29.82
C ASN A 19 -4.98 13.94 28.55
N ASN A 20 -3.70 14.10 28.24
CA ASN A 20 -3.02 13.33 27.19
C ASN A 20 -3.01 11.85 27.59
N GLN A 21 -3.83 11.01 26.95
CA GLN A 21 -3.48 9.60 26.84
C GLN A 21 -2.28 9.54 25.88
N GLN A 22 -1.11 9.29 26.43
CA GLN A 22 0.05 8.88 25.65
C GLN A 22 -0.33 7.54 24.98
N LEU A 23 -0.63 7.58 23.68
CA LEU A 23 -0.68 6.37 22.87
C LEU A 23 0.74 5.77 22.89
N ASP A 24 0.83 4.47 23.12
CA ASP A 24 2.09 3.75 23.04
C ASP A 24 2.81 4.13 21.75
N GLU A 25 4.09 4.47 21.87
CA GLU A 25 4.89 4.96 20.75
C GLU A 25 4.96 3.90 19.66
N VAL A 26 4.35 4.15 18.51
CA VAL A 26 4.39 3.24 17.37
C VAL A 26 5.82 3.20 16.83
N ILE A 27 6.48 2.08 17.00
CA ILE A 27 7.74 1.80 16.32
C ILE A 27 7.40 1.41 14.88
N VAL A 28 7.95 2.10 13.89
CA VAL A 28 7.90 1.68 12.49
C VAL A 28 8.65 0.34 12.43
N SER A 29 7.90 -0.76 12.38
CA SER A 29 8.41 -2.09 12.73
C SER A 29 9.39 -2.66 11.71
N ASP A 30 9.40 -2.09 10.50
CA ASP A 30 10.17 -2.59 9.37
C ASP A 30 11.18 -1.62 8.77
N SER A 31 11.41 -0.49 9.41
CA SER A 31 12.71 0.14 9.17
C SER A 31 13.76 -0.90 9.56
N LYS A 32 14.68 -1.21 8.66
CA LYS A 32 15.83 -2.09 8.94
C LYS A 32 16.55 -1.65 10.23
N ILE A 33 16.34 -0.40 10.63
CA ILE A 33 16.71 0.20 11.93
C ILE A 33 15.41 0.56 12.67
N ASN A 34 15.25 0.08 13.91
CA ASN A 34 14.09 0.43 14.74
C ASN A 34 14.14 1.91 15.12
N VAL A 35 13.31 2.72 14.49
CA VAL A 35 13.16 4.13 14.84
C VAL A 35 11.74 4.37 15.30
N PRO A 36 11.51 4.91 16.49
CA PRO A 36 10.20 5.39 16.91
C PRO A 36 9.62 6.34 15.87
N PHE A 37 8.31 6.25 15.63
CA PHE A 37 7.63 7.10 14.65
C PHE A 37 7.83 8.60 14.94
N SER A 38 7.83 8.97 16.22
CA SER A 38 8.08 10.33 16.69
C SER A 38 9.49 10.85 16.34
N LYS A 39 10.48 9.94 16.25
CA LYS A 39 11.87 10.26 15.88
C LYS A 39 12.15 10.09 14.38
N ASN A 40 11.14 9.80 13.57
CA ASN A 40 11.33 9.62 12.12
C ASN A 40 11.23 10.97 11.38
N PHE A 41 12.24 11.24 10.55
CA PHE A 41 12.41 12.47 9.76
C PHE A 41 12.10 12.23 8.27
N ARG A 42 11.04 11.50 7.97
CA ARG A 42 10.51 11.25 6.63
C ARG A 42 9.02 11.54 6.57
N SER A 43 8.50 11.66 5.36
CA SER A 43 7.07 11.62 5.12
C SER A 43 6.55 10.20 5.33
N ILE A 44 6.07 9.91 6.55
CA ILE A 44 5.44 8.63 6.88
C ILE A 44 4.02 8.89 7.35
N GLU A 45 3.07 8.13 6.79
CA GLU A 45 1.70 8.04 7.27
C GLU A 45 1.49 6.67 7.92
N ILE A 46 0.88 6.66 9.10
CA ILE A 46 0.44 5.44 9.77
C ILE A 46 -1.06 5.45 9.82
N ILE A 47 -1.70 4.40 9.26
CA ILE A 47 -3.12 4.16 9.38
C ILE A 47 -3.29 3.09 10.46
N SER A 48 -3.79 3.49 11.61
CA SER A 48 -3.97 2.59 12.76
C SER A 48 -5.18 1.66 12.58
N SER A 49 -5.28 0.61 13.40
CA SER A 49 -6.44 -0.28 13.44
C SER A 49 -7.75 0.49 13.69
N SER A 50 -7.73 1.54 14.51
CA SER A 50 -8.90 2.39 14.74
C SER A 50 -9.27 3.24 13.51
N ASP A 51 -8.29 3.70 12.74
CA ASP A 51 -8.53 4.44 11.49
C ASP A 51 -9.09 3.52 10.41
N ILE A 52 -8.60 2.28 10.35
CA ILE A 52 -9.12 1.24 9.45
C ILE A 52 -10.61 0.99 9.72
N ILE A 53 -11.00 0.85 10.98
CA ILE A 53 -12.40 0.65 11.38
C ILE A 53 -13.27 1.84 10.95
N LYS A 54 -12.80 3.07 11.16
CA LYS A 54 -13.53 4.31 10.83
C LYS A 54 -13.59 4.58 9.33
N SER A 55 -12.67 4.05 8.54
CA SER A 55 -12.57 4.32 7.11
C SER A 55 -13.77 3.80 6.31
N GLY A 56 -14.48 2.77 6.80
CA GLY A 56 -15.50 2.06 6.06
C GLY A 56 -14.97 1.20 4.90
N ALA A 57 -13.65 1.12 4.73
CA ALA A 57 -13.02 0.33 3.69
C ALA A 57 -13.32 -1.17 3.86
N SER A 58 -13.66 -1.86 2.78
CA SER A 58 -13.95 -3.30 2.77
C SER A 58 -12.70 -4.15 2.61
N ASN A 59 -11.63 -3.58 2.04
CA ASN A 59 -10.33 -4.21 1.80
C ASN A 59 -9.21 -3.18 1.85
N ILE A 60 -7.96 -3.65 1.72
CA ILE A 60 -6.76 -2.78 1.77
C ILE A 60 -6.70 -1.77 0.62
N ILE A 61 -7.22 -2.11 -0.55
CA ILE A 61 -7.22 -1.26 -1.75
C ILE A 61 -8.10 -0.03 -1.50
N ASP A 62 -9.32 -0.24 -0.99
CA ASP A 62 -10.25 0.84 -0.62
C ASP A 62 -9.68 1.73 0.51
N LEU A 63 -8.92 1.13 1.43
CA LEU A 63 -8.25 1.86 2.51
C LEU A 63 -7.16 2.80 1.98
N LEU A 64 -6.29 2.29 1.10
CA LEU A 64 -5.16 3.05 0.55
C LEU A 64 -5.61 4.23 -0.31
N GLN A 65 -6.76 4.13 -0.99
CA GLN A 65 -7.35 5.26 -1.73
C GLN A 65 -7.69 6.47 -0.86
N GLN A 66 -7.76 6.29 0.45
CA GLN A 66 -8.05 7.34 1.39
C GLN A 66 -6.78 8.01 1.95
N SER A 67 -5.61 7.82 1.31
CA SER A 67 -4.34 8.43 1.67
C SER A 67 -3.87 9.38 0.57
N VAL A 68 -3.52 10.60 0.96
CA VAL A 68 -3.04 11.64 0.03
C VAL A 68 -1.73 11.22 -0.63
N GLY A 69 -1.55 11.57 -1.90
CA GLY A 69 -0.34 11.23 -2.66
C GLY A 69 -0.25 9.77 -3.10
N LEU A 70 -1.27 8.96 -2.81
CA LEU A 70 -1.48 7.65 -3.42
C LEU A 70 -2.51 7.76 -4.54
N ASP A 71 -2.22 7.15 -5.67
CA ASP A 71 -3.15 6.93 -6.77
C ASP A 71 -3.38 5.41 -6.89
N ILE A 72 -4.55 4.96 -6.50
CA ILE A 72 -4.95 3.56 -6.63
C ILE A 72 -5.90 3.46 -7.79
N ARG A 73 -5.51 2.74 -8.83
CA ARG A 73 -6.31 2.58 -10.05
C ARG A 73 -6.96 1.21 -10.06
N ARG A 74 -8.19 1.15 -9.55
CA ARG A 74 -8.98 -0.08 -9.51
C ARG A 74 -9.60 -0.39 -10.86
N ARG A 75 -9.73 -1.68 -11.15
CA ARG A 75 -10.44 -2.21 -12.33
C ARG A 75 -11.75 -2.89 -11.94
N GLY A 76 -12.40 -2.43 -10.89
CA GLY A 76 -13.69 -2.95 -10.42
C GLY A 76 -13.81 -2.98 -8.91
N ALA A 77 -14.92 -3.55 -8.43
CA ALA A 77 -15.23 -3.69 -7.02
C ALA A 77 -14.49 -4.87 -6.36
N GLY A 78 -14.52 -4.95 -5.03
CA GLY A 78 -14.01 -6.11 -4.26
C GLY A 78 -12.50 -6.31 -4.29
N GLY A 79 -11.73 -5.36 -4.79
CA GLY A 79 -10.27 -5.46 -4.86
C GLY A 79 -9.78 -6.51 -5.85
N VAL A 80 -10.53 -6.77 -6.92
CA VAL A 80 -10.18 -7.81 -7.92
C VAL A 80 -8.86 -7.53 -8.59
N GLN A 81 -8.62 -6.30 -9.04
CA GLN A 81 -7.35 -5.83 -9.52
C GLN A 81 -7.21 -4.33 -9.28
N ALA A 82 -6.02 -3.90 -8.86
CA ALA A 82 -5.69 -2.49 -8.71
C ALA A 82 -4.19 -2.26 -8.84
N ASP A 83 -3.84 -1.13 -9.40
CA ASP A 83 -2.48 -0.65 -9.55
C ASP A 83 -2.18 0.41 -8.50
N LEU A 84 -1.02 0.33 -7.87
CA LEU A 84 -0.59 1.19 -6.78
C LEU A 84 0.50 2.14 -7.23
N TYR A 85 0.23 3.44 -7.18
CA TYR A 85 1.17 4.51 -7.54
C TYR A 85 1.39 5.43 -6.34
N ILE A 86 2.61 5.89 -6.16
CA ILE A 86 2.98 6.90 -5.17
C ILE A 86 3.59 8.10 -5.90
N ARG A 87 3.06 9.32 -5.67
CA ARG A 87 3.64 10.58 -6.17
C ARG A 87 3.96 10.55 -7.67
N GLY A 88 3.02 10.15 -8.51
CA GLY A 88 3.18 10.12 -9.97
C GLY A 88 4.17 9.06 -10.49
N GLY A 89 4.57 8.09 -9.67
CA GLY A 89 5.34 6.94 -10.13
C GLY A 89 4.46 5.87 -10.77
N SER A 90 5.07 4.82 -11.33
CA SER A 90 4.36 3.66 -11.85
C SER A 90 4.08 2.62 -10.75
N PHE A 91 3.20 1.67 -11.05
CA PHE A 91 2.89 0.56 -10.15
C PHE A 91 4.08 -0.37 -9.90
N ASP A 92 5.02 -0.47 -10.84
CA ASP A 92 6.27 -1.23 -10.67
C ASP A 92 7.30 -0.48 -9.80
N GLN A 93 7.09 0.82 -9.55
CA GLN A 93 7.99 1.68 -8.78
C GLN A 93 7.59 1.81 -7.30
N THR A 94 6.61 1.04 -6.86
CA THR A 94 6.10 1.05 -5.48
C THR A 94 6.27 -0.31 -4.84
N LEU A 95 6.97 -0.37 -3.71
CA LEU A 95 7.18 -1.61 -2.99
C LEU A 95 6.08 -1.83 -1.94
N LEU A 96 5.39 -2.96 -2.02
CA LEU A 96 4.50 -3.44 -0.97
C LEU A 96 5.22 -4.47 -0.12
N LEU A 97 5.02 -4.39 1.21
CA LEU A 97 5.51 -5.38 2.17
C LEU A 97 4.34 -5.91 3.01
N LEU A 98 4.42 -7.17 3.40
CA LEU A 98 3.55 -7.81 4.39
C LEU A 98 4.41 -8.29 5.55
N ASP A 99 4.24 -7.71 6.74
CA ASP A 99 5.12 -7.93 7.90
C ASP A 99 6.62 -7.86 7.51
N GLY A 100 6.98 -6.90 6.63
CA GLY A 100 8.32 -6.66 6.09
C GLY A 100 8.82 -7.68 5.07
N MET A 101 8.00 -8.61 4.61
CA MET A 101 8.31 -9.48 3.47
C MET A 101 7.90 -8.79 2.18
N LYS A 102 8.82 -8.70 1.22
CA LYS A 102 8.59 -8.01 -0.06
C LYS A 102 7.60 -8.77 -0.93
N MET A 103 6.54 -8.09 -1.36
CA MET A 103 5.45 -8.62 -2.17
C MET A 103 5.59 -8.33 -3.66
N ASP A 104 6.74 -7.79 -4.09
CA ASP A 104 7.05 -7.54 -5.49
C ASP A 104 6.94 -8.81 -6.33
N ASP A 105 6.42 -8.69 -7.55
CA ASP A 105 6.30 -9.77 -8.53
C ASP A 105 7.23 -9.51 -9.71
N SER A 106 7.94 -10.54 -10.16
CA SER A 106 8.87 -10.44 -11.28
C SER A 106 8.16 -10.46 -12.64
N GLN A 107 6.91 -10.92 -12.70
CA GLN A 107 6.11 -10.86 -13.91
C GLN A 107 5.73 -9.41 -14.21
N THR A 108 5.07 -8.74 -13.28
CA THR A 108 4.55 -7.37 -13.42
C THR A 108 4.14 -6.80 -12.06
N GLY A 109 4.23 -5.48 -11.88
CA GLY A 109 3.73 -4.79 -10.70
C GLY A 109 2.21 -4.82 -10.52
N HIS A 110 1.44 -5.16 -11.57
CA HIS A 110 -0.01 -5.34 -11.47
C HIS A 110 -0.42 -6.37 -10.41
N HIS A 111 0.46 -7.32 -10.09
CA HIS A 111 0.19 -8.38 -9.11
C HIS A 111 0.65 -8.05 -7.68
N THR A 112 1.14 -6.85 -7.45
CA THR A 112 1.62 -6.41 -6.13
C THR A 112 0.50 -6.47 -5.08
N LEU A 113 -0.73 -6.10 -5.43
CA LEU A 113 -1.91 -6.13 -4.57
C LEU A 113 -2.74 -7.42 -4.67
N ASN A 114 -2.23 -8.49 -5.31
CA ASN A 114 -2.97 -9.74 -5.46
C ASN A 114 -3.21 -10.48 -4.15
N MET A 115 -2.37 -10.27 -3.14
CA MET A 115 -2.59 -10.85 -1.82
C MET A 115 -3.47 -9.95 -0.97
N LEU A 116 -4.76 -10.26 -0.91
CA LEU A 116 -5.71 -9.56 -0.07
C LEU A 116 -5.73 -10.15 1.34
N ILE A 117 -5.10 -9.46 2.27
CA ILE A 117 -5.27 -9.78 3.68
C ILE A 117 -6.62 -9.23 4.14
N PRO A 118 -7.48 -10.03 4.80
CA PRO A 118 -8.71 -9.53 5.40
C PRO A 118 -8.43 -8.30 6.26
N ILE A 119 -9.17 -7.22 6.01
CA ILE A 119 -8.89 -5.91 6.62
C ILE A 119 -8.96 -5.97 8.15
N GLU A 120 -9.74 -6.88 8.68
CA GLU A 120 -9.89 -7.14 10.12
C GLU A 120 -8.62 -7.70 10.77
N LEU A 121 -7.71 -8.27 9.96
CA LEU A 121 -6.41 -8.81 10.41
C LEU A 121 -5.27 -7.79 10.34
N ILE A 122 -5.52 -6.61 9.82
CA ILE A 122 -4.51 -5.55 9.72
C ILE A 122 -4.43 -4.81 11.05
N GLU A 123 -3.23 -4.77 11.63
CA GLU A 123 -2.92 -3.98 12.84
C GLU A 123 -2.73 -2.52 12.48
N ARG A 124 -1.94 -2.26 11.43
CA ARG A 124 -1.70 -0.94 10.87
C ARG A 124 -1.13 -1.02 9.47
N VAL A 125 -1.18 0.09 8.76
CA VAL A 125 -0.50 0.28 7.48
C VAL A 125 0.50 1.42 7.63
N GLU A 126 1.75 1.18 7.23
CA GLU A 126 2.84 2.15 7.25
C GLU A 126 3.15 2.56 5.80
N ILE A 127 2.92 3.83 5.46
CA ILE A 127 3.14 4.38 4.12
C ILE A 127 4.35 5.30 4.18
N ILE A 128 5.42 4.90 3.53
CA ILE A 128 6.69 5.63 3.45
C ILE A 128 6.76 6.25 2.06
N LYS A 129 6.71 7.57 1.97
CA LYS A 129 6.77 8.29 0.70
C LYS A 129 8.18 8.81 0.45
N GLY A 130 8.55 8.93 -0.83
CA GLY A 130 9.87 9.40 -1.25
C GLY A 130 10.92 8.28 -1.38
N PRO A 131 12.22 8.61 -1.57
CA PRO A 131 13.27 7.64 -1.92
C PRO A 131 13.54 6.65 -0.79
N ALA A 132 13.01 5.43 -0.91
CA ALA A 132 13.12 4.39 0.11
C ALA A 132 14.09 3.24 -0.28
N ALA A 133 14.63 3.27 -1.50
CA ALA A 133 15.45 2.18 -2.03
C ALA A 133 16.73 1.91 -1.22
N ARG A 134 17.35 2.90 -0.59
CA ARG A 134 18.51 2.67 0.27
C ARG A 134 18.20 1.79 1.50
N ILE A 135 16.92 1.71 1.90
CA ILE A 135 16.47 0.89 3.05
C ILE A 135 15.91 -0.44 2.55
N PHE A 136 15.06 -0.39 1.51
CA PHE A 136 14.29 -1.56 1.07
C PHE A 136 14.84 -2.21 -0.21
N GLY A 137 15.78 -1.57 -0.92
CA GLY A 137 16.33 -2.03 -2.20
C GLY A 137 15.48 -1.60 -3.40
N GLN A 138 15.62 -2.35 -4.49
CA GLN A 138 14.90 -2.09 -5.74
C GLN A 138 13.37 -2.06 -5.54
N ASN A 139 12.66 -1.42 -6.45
CA ASN A 139 11.21 -1.22 -6.48
C ASN A 139 10.65 -0.29 -5.37
N ALA A 140 11.42 0.05 -4.33
CA ALA A 140 11.08 1.15 -3.42
C ALA A 140 11.50 2.51 -4.01
N PHE A 141 11.13 2.75 -5.27
CA PHE A 141 11.57 3.88 -6.09
C PHE A 141 10.90 5.18 -5.61
N ASN A 142 9.57 5.17 -5.47
CA ASN A 142 8.77 6.32 -5.03
C ASN A 142 8.32 6.20 -3.57
N GLY A 143 8.52 5.03 -2.99
CA GLY A 143 8.11 4.73 -1.62
C GLY A 143 7.88 3.25 -1.37
N ALA A 144 7.45 2.96 -0.16
CA ALA A 144 7.10 1.62 0.27
C ALA A 144 5.85 1.65 1.17
N ILE A 145 5.03 0.62 1.08
CA ILE A 145 3.87 0.41 1.96
C ILE A 145 4.06 -0.90 2.69
N ASN A 146 4.02 -0.87 4.03
CA ASN A 146 4.09 -2.06 4.85
C ASN A 146 2.77 -2.33 5.55
N ILE A 147 2.16 -3.48 5.28
CA ILE A 147 0.98 -3.98 5.95
C ILE A 147 1.44 -4.81 7.13
N VAL A 148 1.19 -4.33 8.35
CA VAL A 148 1.50 -5.05 9.58
C VAL A 148 0.26 -5.78 10.06
N THR A 149 0.37 -7.09 10.23
CA THR A 149 -0.76 -7.95 10.60
C THR A 149 -0.88 -8.16 12.10
N LYS A 150 -2.11 -8.34 12.56
CA LYS A 150 -2.41 -8.65 13.97
C LYS A 150 -1.82 -9.98 14.39
N SER A 151 -1.40 -10.06 15.64
CA SER A 151 -1.06 -11.31 16.33
C SER A 151 -2.30 -11.89 17.02
N ALA A 152 -2.24 -13.15 17.45
CA ALA A 152 -3.27 -13.71 18.29
C ALA A 152 -3.35 -12.94 19.62
N TYR A 153 -4.57 -12.63 20.06
CA TYR A 153 -4.78 -12.04 21.38
C TYR A 153 -4.67 -13.11 22.49
N LYS A 154 -4.57 -12.66 23.74
CA LYS A 154 -4.60 -13.56 24.88
C LYS A 154 -6.00 -14.19 25.00
N THR A 155 -6.09 -15.50 24.83
CA THR A 155 -7.21 -16.31 25.30
C THR A 155 -7.00 -16.68 26.77
N ARG A 156 -7.98 -17.28 27.44
CA ARG A 156 -7.70 -18.00 28.70
C ARG A 156 -6.60 -19.03 28.44
N LYS A 157 -5.71 -19.19 29.43
CA LYS A 157 -4.49 -19.98 29.26
C LYS A 157 -4.80 -21.39 28.73
N GLY A 158 -4.28 -21.72 27.53
CA GLY A 158 -4.43 -23.02 26.89
C GLY A 158 -5.75 -23.27 26.17
N GLU A 159 -6.69 -22.30 26.15
CA GLU A 159 -7.97 -22.46 25.47
C GLU A 159 -7.88 -22.01 24.00
N PHE A 160 -8.49 -22.79 23.13
CA PHE A 160 -8.78 -22.41 21.76
C PHE A 160 -10.11 -21.66 21.72
N SER A 161 -10.13 -20.53 21.03
CA SER A 161 -11.37 -19.77 20.78
C SER A 161 -11.58 -19.62 19.28
N ALA A 162 -12.78 -19.91 18.80
CA ALA A 162 -13.19 -19.67 17.42
C ALA A 162 -14.47 -18.86 17.37
N PHE A 163 -14.56 -17.91 16.45
CA PHE A 163 -15.74 -17.06 16.31
C PHE A 163 -15.87 -16.50 14.90
N LEU A 164 -17.08 -16.09 14.55
CA LEU A 164 -17.38 -15.36 13.34
C LEU A 164 -16.84 -13.92 13.49
N ASN A 165 -15.75 -13.61 12.79
CA ASN A 165 -15.06 -12.32 12.91
C ASN A 165 -15.77 -11.21 12.14
N ASN A 166 -16.37 -11.53 10.97
CA ASN A 166 -17.14 -10.62 10.14
C ASN A 166 -18.18 -11.39 9.32
N ILE A 167 -19.37 -10.80 9.16
CA ILE A 167 -20.36 -11.21 8.17
C ILE A 167 -20.99 -9.95 7.59
N SER A 168 -21.13 -9.89 6.27
CA SER A 168 -21.77 -8.76 5.60
C SER A 168 -22.42 -9.16 4.29
N GLY A 169 -23.38 -8.34 3.88
CA GLY A 169 -24.03 -8.43 2.58
C GLY A 169 -24.39 -7.05 2.08
N GLY A 170 -24.64 -6.92 0.78
CA GLY A 170 -24.93 -5.60 0.20
C GLY A 170 -25.28 -5.64 -1.27
N SER A 171 -25.15 -4.50 -1.91
CA SER A 171 -25.43 -4.32 -3.34
C SER A 171 -24.68 -5.32 -4.21
N PHE A 172 -25.22 -5.59 -5.38
CA PHE A 172 -24.64 -6.51 -6.39
C PHE A 172 -24.49 -7.96 -5.93
N GLY A 173 -25.33 -8.42 -4.96
CA GLY A 173 -25.22 -9.74 -4.36
C GLY A 173 -23.91 -9.96 -3.60
N ASN A 174 -23.27 -8.87 -3.13
CA ASN A 174 -22.07 -8.98 -2.30
C ASN A 174 -22.40 -9.73 -1.02
N PHE A 175 -21.59 -10.72 -0.70
CA PHE A 175 -21.64 -11.47 0.54
C PHE A 175 -20.23 -11.84 0.99
N LYS A 176 -19.89 -11.47 2.22
CA LYS A 176 -18.60 -11.76 2.85
C LYS A 176 -18.80 -12.42 4.21
N TYR A 177 -17.97 -13.39 4.53
CA TYR A 177 -17.80 -13.88 5.90
C TYR A 177 -16.35 -14.17 6.22
N SER A 178 -16.03 -14.10 7.50
CA SER A 178 -14.68 -14.35 8.02
C SER A 178 -14.78 -15.06 9.37
N VAL A 179 -14.10 -16.19 9.50
CA VAL A 179 -14.02 -16.99 10.72
C VAL A 179 -12.60 -16.97 11.24
N ARG A 180 -12.43 -16.72 12.52
CA ARG A 180 -11.13 -16.59 13.16
C ARG A 180 -11.03 -17.55 14.35
N GLY A 181 -9.91 -18.29 14.42
CA GLY A 181 -9.48 -19.07 15.55
C GLY A 181 -8.24 -18.48 16.21
N ASN A 182 -8.18 -18.52 17.54
CA ASN A 182 -7.01 -18.10 18.32
C ASN A 182 -6.70 -19.12 19.40
N ILE A 183 -5.40 -19.26 19.68
CA ILE A 183 -4.89 -20.04 20.79
C ILE A 183 -3.75 -19.26 21.47
N SER A 184 -3.70 -19.30 22.80
CA SER A 184 -2.61 -18.72 23.58
C SER A 184 -2.28 -19.65 24.74
N LYS A 185 -1.07 -20.21 24.71
CA LYS A 185 -0.59 -21.11 25.77
C LYS A 185 0.88 -20.80 26.06
N ASP A 186 1.16 -20.40 27.30
CA ASP A 186 2.49 -20.05 27.78
C ASP A 186 3.20 -19.04 26.84
N ASN A 187 4.22 -19.48 26.13
CA ASN A 187 5.01 -18.67 25.19
C ASN A 187 4.53 -18.77 23.75
N TYR A 188 3.47 -19.54 23.48
CA TYR A 188 2.93 -19.75 22.15
C TYR A 188 1.62 -18.97 21.95
N LYS A 189 1.50 -18.31 20.80
CA LYS A 189 0.25 -17.72 20.33
C LYS A 189 0.05 -18.10 18.88
N GLY A 190 -1.18 -18.51 18.54
CA GLY A 190 -1.56 -18.85 17.18
C GLY A 190 -2.86 -18.17 16.77
N LEU A 191 -2.94 -17.75 15.54
CA LEU A 191 -4.09 -17.18 14.88
C LEU A 191 -4.28 -17.89 13.54
N ILE A 192 -5.50 -18.32 13.26
CA ILE A 192 -5.93 -18.79 11.95
C ILE A 192 -7.18 -18.03 11.55
N ASN A 193 -7.26 -17.62 10.28
CA ASN A 193 -8.46 -16.98 9.75
C ASN A 193 -8.76 -17.49 8.34
N TYR A 194 -10.01 -17.78 8.09
CA TYR A 194 -10.53 -18.05 6.75
C TYR A 194 -11.60 -17.01 6.42
N SER A 195 -11.55 -16.46 5.22
CA SER A 195 -12.58 -15.55 4.73
C SER A 195 -12.96 -15.87 3.29
N ARG A 196 -14.22 -15.66 2.97
CA ARG A 196 -14.75 -15.71 1.61
C ARG A 196 -15.57 -14.47 1.34
N GLU A 197 -15.38 -13.91 0.15
CA GLU A 197 -16.19 -12.82 -0.39
C GLU A 197 -16.61 -13.19 -1.82
N LYS A 198 -17.86 -12.87 -2.19
CA LYS A 198 -18.39 -13.05 -3.54
C LYS A 198 -19.33 -11.91 -3.91
N SER A 199 -19.46 -11.64 -5.19
CA SER A 199 -20.42 -10.71 -5.77
C SER A 199 -20.86 -11.20 -7.14
N ASN A 200 -22.09 -10.85 -7.53
CA ASN A 200 -22.61 -11.13 -8.88
C ASN A 200 -22.12 -10.09 -9.91
N GLY A 201 -21.39 -9.04 -9.45
CA GLY A 201 -20.94 -7.94 -10.29
C GLY A 201 -21.95 -6.81 -10.44
N TYR A 202 -21.46 -5.59 -10.68
CA TYR A 202 -22.28 -4.39 -10.87
C TYR A 202 -22.60 -4.08 -12.35
N ARG A 203 -21.97 -4.82 -13.26
CA ARG A 203 -22.22 -4.83 -14.70
C ARG A 203 -21.86 -6.19 -15.28
N TYR A 204 -22.13 -6.41 -16.58
CA TYR A 204 -21.80 -7.66 -17.26
C TYR A 204 -20.35 -8.08 -17.00
N ASN A 205 -20.12 -9.36 -16.68
CA ASN A 205 -18.83 -9.97 -16.46
C ASN A 205 -17.90 -9.18 -15.53
N THR A 206 -18.44 -8.79 -14.33
CA THR A 206 -17.69 -8.19 -13.22
C THR A 206 -17.97 -8.93 -11.90
N ASP A 207 -18.46 -10.15 -12.00
CA ASP A 207 -18.61 -11.06 -10.88
C ASP A 207 -17.24 -11.44 -10.31
N TYR A 208 -17.19 -11.71 -9.00
CA TYR A 208 -15.96 -12.17 -8.39
C TYR A 208 -16.21 -13.11 -7.20
N LYS A 209 -15.16 -13.89 -6.90
CA LYS A 209 -15.05 -14.72 -5.71
C LYS A 209 -13.61 -14.68 -5.22
N THR A 210 -13.45 -14.39 -3.93
CA THR A 210 -12.15 -14.38 -3.25
C THR A 210 -12.20 -15.28 -2.03
N ASP A 211 -11.23 -16.18 -1.91
CA ASP A 211 -11.01 -17.04 -0.74
C ASP A 211 -9.63 -16.71 -0.15
N ASN A 212 -9.57 -16.41 1.15
CA ASN A 212 -8.31 -16.15 1.84
C ASN A 212 -8.16 -17.07 3.07
N LEU A 213 -7.00 -17.68 3.19
CA LEU A 213 -6.55 -18.38 4.38
C LEU A 213 -5.32 -17.65 4.95
N PHE A 214 -5.35 -17.36 6.22
CA PHE A 214 -4.26 -16.67 6.92
C PHE A 214 -3.94 -17.42 8.22
N LEU A 215 -2.66 -17.64 8.46
CA LEU A 215 -2.12 -18.23 9.68
C LEU A 215 -0.95 -17.39 10.17
N LYS A 216 -0.96 -17.04 11.45
CA LYS A 216 0.17 -16.40 12.12
C LYS A 216 0.39 -17.04 13.47
N SER A 217 1.61 -17.48 13.72
CA SER A 217 2.00 -18.12 14.96
C SER A 217 3.24 -17.44 15.52
N SER A 218 3.28 -17.23 16.81
CA SER A 218 4.46 -16.69 17.50
C SER A 218 4.87 -17.56 18.67
N LEU A 219 6.17 -17.78 18.78
CA LEU A 219 6.83 -18.44 19.90
C LEU A 219 7.80 -17.44 20.53
N SER A 220 7.52 -17.07 21.78
CA SER A 220 8.33 -16.12 22.55
C SER A 220 8.72 -16.74 23.88
N LYS A 221 9.91 -17.28 23.97
CA LYS A 221 10.47 -17.79 25.23
C LYS A 221 11.74 -17.00 25.54
N ASN A 222 11.62 -16.07 26.48
CA ASN A 222 12.68 -15.18 26.93
C ASN A 222 13.25 -14.26 25.82
N ASN A 223 13.85 -14.79 24.81
CA ASN A 223 14.47 -14.21 23.62
C ASN A 223 15.11 -15.34 22.83
N PRO A 224 14.74 -15.67 21.57
CA PRO A 224 14.09 -14.80 20.57
C PRO A 224 12.54 -14.85 20.57
N ASN A 225 11.93 -13.86 19.90
CA ASN A 225 10.54 -13.93 19.46
C ASN A 225 10.51 -14.35 17.98
N THR A 226 10.07 -15.57 17.72
CA THR A 226 10.00 -16.14 16.38
C THR A 226 8.55 -16.19 15.90
N ILE A 227 8.31 -15.74 14.69
CA ILE A 227 6.99 -15.68 14.07
C ILE A 227 7.01 -16.51 12.78
N VAL A 228 5.99 -17.34 12.62
CA VAL A 228 5.66 -18.02 11.36
C VAL A 228 4.39 -17.40 10.82
N LEU A 229 4.41 -17.01 9.55
CA LEU A 229 3.26 -16.48 8.82
C LEU A 229 3.05 -17.30 7.56
N ALA A 230 1.81 -17.72 7.31
CA ALA A 230 1.42 -18.35 6.06
C ALA A 230 0.10 -17.76 5.59
N THR A 231 -0.02 -17.48 4.29
CA THR A 231 -1.26 -16.99 3.71
C THR A 231 -1.44 -17.48 2.29
N LEU A 232 -2.69 -17.73 1.93
CA LEU A 232 -3.14 -18.13 0.60
C LEU A 232 -4.33 -17.26 0.20
N SER A 233 -4.28 -16.65 -0.97
CA SER A 233 -5.39 -15.91 -1.57
C SER A 233 -5.70 -16.49 -2.94
N ASN A 234 -6.94 -16.92 -3.15
CA ASN A 234 -7.46 -17.34 -4.45
C ASN A 234 -8.53 -16.35 -4.89
N ARG A 235 -8.41 -15.84 -6.11
CA ARG A 235 -9.39 -14.93 -6.69
C ARG A 235 -9.78 -15.39 -8.07
N LYS A 236 -11.06 -15.24 -8.41
CA LYS A 236 -11.65 -15.53 -9.70
C LYS A 236 -12.60 -14.39 -10.03
N PHE A 237 -12.45 -13.80 -11.19
CA PHE A 237 -13.27 -12.64 -11.53
C PHE A 237 -13.43 -12.44 -13.04
N GLY A 238 -14.59 -11.89 -13.43
CA GLY A 238 -14.81 -11.34 -14.75
C GLY A 238 -14.05 -10.03 -14.91
N ALA A 239 -13.34 -9.90 -16.02
CA ALA A 239 -12.40 -8.81 -16.28
C ALA A 239 -12.86 -7.93 -17.46
N ASN A 240 -14.13 -7.54 -17.45
CA ASN A 240 -14.78 -6.76 -18.51
C ASN A 240 -14.03 -5.46 -18.83
N GLY A 241 -13.37 -5.40 -19.99
CA GLY A 241 -12.63 -4.25 -20.49
C GLY A 241 -11.33 -3.94 -19.73
N PHE A 242 -10.75 -4.89 -18.98
CA PHE A 242 -9.60 -4.59 -18.10
C PHE A 242 -8.30 -4.33 -18.85
N TYR A 243 -8.03 -5.06 -19.94
CA TYR A 243 -6.69 -5.08 -20.53
C TYR A 243 -6.64 -4.68 -22.02
N ALA A 244 -7.30 -5.42 -22.90
CA ALA A 244 -7.11 -5.27 -24.35
C ALA A 244 -7.79 -4.02 -24.91
N SER A 245 -9.10 -3.92 -24.71
CA SER A 245 -9.92 -2.75 -25.10
C SER A 245 -11.19 -2.72 -24.26
N PRO A 246 -11.92 -1.59 -24.23
CA PRO A 246 -13.24 -1.52 -23.59
C PRO A 246 -14.25 -2.52 -24.15
N ASP A 247 -14.13 -2.87 -25.43
CA ASP A 247 -15.02 -3.79 -26.11
C ASP A 247 -14.72 -5.26 -25.82
N ALA A 248 -13.58 -5.56 -25.19
CA ALA A 248 -13.22 -6.89 -24.74
C ALA A 248 -13.93 -7.23 -23.42
N THR A 249 -15.25 -7.46 -23.50
CA THR A 249 -16.13 -7.60 -22.33
C THR A 249 -16.11 -8.99 -21.70
N ASP A 250 -15.62 -10.02 -22.40
CA ASP A 250 -15.68 -11.43 -21.98
C ASP A 250 -14.39 -11.93 -21.31
N GLN A 251 -13.48 -11.04 -20.98
CA GLN A 251 -12.22 -11.39 -20.31
C GLN A 251 -12.46 -11.97 -18.91
N TYR A 252 -11.60 -12.89 -18.51
CA TYR A 252 -11.67 -13.55 -17.21
C TYR A 252 -10.28 -13.79 -16.65
N GLU A 253 -10.14 -13.73 -15.34
CA GLU A 253 -8.85 -13.92 -14.67
C GLU A 253 -8.99 -14.72 -13.37
N GLU A 254 -8.03 -15.63 -13.17
CA GLU A 254 -7.86 -16.33 -11.91
C GLU A 254 -6.45 -16.07 -11.36
N THR A 255 -6.37 -15.60 -10.11
CA THR A 255 -5.08 -15.41 -9.43
C THR A 255 -4.98 -16.23 -8.16
N GLN A 256 -3.83 -16.84 -7.92
CA GLN A 256 -3.50 -17.53 -6.68
C GLN A 256 -2.18 -16.99 -6.14
N THR A 257 -2.19 -16.42 -4.95
CA THR A 257 -0.98 -15.96 -4.29
C THR A 257 -0.78 -16.66 -2.96
N SER A 258 0.40 -17.24 -2.75
CA SER A 258 0.81 -17.91 -1.52
C SER A 258 2.05 -17.23 -0.95
N LEU A 259 2.13 -17.11 0.37
CA LEU A 259 3.30 -16.65 1.11
C LEU A 259 3.47 -17.51 2.35
N ILE A 260 4.70 -17.98 2.57
CA ILE A 260 5.11 -18.62 3.83
C ILE A 260 6.42 -17.97 4.25
N GLY A 261 6.45 -17.45 5.48
CA GLY A 261 7.64 -16.81 6.03
C GLY A 261 7.87 -17.13 7.49
N ILE A 262 9.15 -17.17 7.84
CA ILE A 262 9.62 -17.31 9.22
C ILE A 262 10.55 -16.13 9.47
N TYR A 263 10.30 -15.39 10.51
CA TYR A 263 11.14 -14.29 10.93
C TYR A 263 11.26 -14.22 12.44
N SER A 264 12.39 -13.73 12.90
CA SER A 264 12.70 -13.68 14.32
C SER A 264 13.33 -12.35 14.70
N ARG A 265 13.21 -12.00 15.97
CA ARG A 265 13.95 -10.90 16.57
C ARG A 265 14.70 -11.42 17.77
N TYR A 266 16.01 -11.30 17.71
CA TYR A 266 16.94 -11.62 18.79
C TYR A 266 17.59 -10.34 19.29
N SER A 267 17.61 -10.11 20.59
CA SER A 267 18.21 -8.92 21.21
C SER A 267 19.21 -9.36 22.28
N SER A 268 20.44 -8.87 22.21
CA SER A 268 21.51 -9.13 23.18
C SER A 268 22.32 -7.85 23.42
N GLY A 269 22.18 -7.25 24.60
CA GLY A 269 22.76 -5.95 24.89
C GLY A 269 22.33 -4.89 23.86
N ASN A 270 23.30 -4.28 23.23
CA ASN A 270 23.10 -3.23 22.22
C ASN A 270 22.84 -3.76 20.81
N LEU A 271 22.87 -5.08 20.59
CA LEU A 271 22.72 -5.72 19.29
C LEU A 271 21.33 -6.33 19.13
N ILE A 272 20.67 -6.00 18.04
CA ILE A 272 19.42 -6.63 17.63
C ILE A 272 19.65 -7.29 16.26
N ILE A 273 19.31 -8.58 16.16
CA ILE A 273 19.43 -9.39 14.94
C ILE A 273 18.03 -9.80 14.49
N LYS A 274 17.72 -9.59 13.21
CA LYS A 274 16.42 -9.91 12.62
C LYS A 274 16.62 -10.81 11.39
N PRO A 275 16.75 -12.13 11.55
CA PRO A 275 16.73 -13.07 10.44
C PRO A 275 15.31 -13.24 9.91
N LYS A 276 15.19 -13.42 8.59
CA LYS A 276 13.94 -13.64 7.90
C LYS A 276 14.19 -14.55 6.69
N ILE A 277 13.33 -15.54 6.49
CA ILE A 277 13.28 -16.35 5.29
C ILE A 277 11.83 -16.49 4.86
N TYR A 278 11.55 -16.34 3.56
CA TYR A 278 10.21 -16.54 3.05
C TYR A 278 10.19 -17.05 1.62
N TRP A 279 9.11 -17.72 1.28
CA TRP A 279 8.75 -18.10 -0.07
C TRP A 279 7.42 -17.47 -0.45
N ARG A 280 7.38 -16.87 -1.63
CA ARG A 280 6.17 -16.32 -2.26
C ARG A 280 5.97 -16.98 -3.62
N ARG A 281 4.74 -17.36 -3.93
CA ARG A 281 4.31 -17.80 -5.25
C ARG A 281 3.10 -16.99 -5.69
N ASN A 282 3.10 -16.57 -6.95
CA ASN A 282 1.93 -16.04 -7.62
C ASN A 282 1.66 -16.87 -8.88
N GLN A 283 0.41 -17.21 -9.09
CA GLN A 283 -0.08 -17.79 -10.32
C GLN A 283 -1.16 -16.87 -10.85
N ASP A 284 -1.07 -16.55 -12.13
CA ASP A 284 -1.99 -15.71 -12.87
C ASP A 284 -2.42 -16.43 -14.13
N GLU A 285 -3.73 -16.61 -14.29
CA GLU A 285 -4.34 -17.20 -15.44
C GLU A 285 -5.33 -16.22 -16.06
N TYR A 286 -4.96 -15.67 -17.21
CA TYR A 286 -5.78 -14.76 -18.00
C TYR A 286 -6.41 -15.48 -19.18
N ILE A 287 -7.72 -15.26 -19.40
CA ILE A 287 -8.52 -15.83 -20.49
C ILE A 287 -9.22 -14.67 -21.22
N TYR A 288 -9.01 -14.57 -22.53
CA TYR A 288 -9.57 -13.49 -23.34
C TYR A 288 -11.08 -13.63 -23.57
N VAL A 289 -11.55 -14.85 -23.81
CA VAL A 289 -12.99 -15.17 -23.93
C VAL A 289 -13.32 -16.24 -22.90
N ARG A 290 -14.04 -15.87 -21.86
CA ARG A 290 -14.35 -16.72 -20.69
C ARG A 290 -15.02 -18.04 -21.07
N SER A 291 -15.94 -18.01 -22.07
CA SER A 291 -16.67 -19.19 -22.55
C SER A 291 -15.83 -20.12 -23.41
N ASP A 292 -14.74 -19.63 -24.00
CA ASP A 292 -13.84 -20.40 -24.85
C ASP A 292 -12.36 -20.04 -24.59
N PRO A 293 -11.72 -20.68 -23.59
CA PRO A 293 -10.32 -20.44 -23.25
C PRO A 293 -9.32 -20.81 -24.36
N SER A 294 -9.76 -21.57 -25.39
CA SER A 294 -8.88 -21.99 -26.50
C SER A 294 -8.51 -20.83 -27.42
N ILE A 295 -9.30 -19.76 -27.46
CA ILE A 295 -9.05 -18.57 -28.30
C ILE A 295 -7.78 -17.85 -27.87
N TYR A 296 -7.62 -17.60 -26.58
CA TYR A 296 -6.39 -17.03 -26.03
C TYR A 296 -6.35 -17.18 -24.51
N ARG A 297 -5.26 -17.75 -24.01
CA ARG A 297 -5.03 -18.01 -22.60
C ARG A 297 -3.56 -17.81 -22.25
N ASN A 298 -3.30 -17.00 -21.23
CA ASN A 298 -1.99 -16.87 -20.60
C ASN A 298 -2.00 -17.51 -19.23
N LEU A 299 -0.91 -18.22 -18.90
CA LEU A 299 -0.67 -18.77 -17.57
C LEU A 299 0.75 -18.46 -17.14
N HIS A 300 0.87 -17.67 -16.12
CA HIS A 300 2.13 -17.23 -15.52
C HIS A 300 2.25 -17.80 -14.11
N LYS A 301 3.42 -18.32 -13.76
CA LYS A 301 3.73 -18.83 -12.41
C LYS A 301 5.06 -18.26 -11.98
N THR A 302 5.04 -17.35 -11.00
CA THR A 302 6.24 -16.78 -10.39
C THR A 302 6.52 -17.42 -9.03
N ASN A 303 7.79 -17.61 -8.71
CA ASN A 303 8.24 -18.03 -7.40
C ASN A 303 9.39 -17.12 -6.96
N LYS A 304 9.40 -16.78 -5.67
CA LYS A 304 10.47 -16.02 -5.02
C LYS A 304 10.81 -16.69 -3.69
N ILE A 305 12.07 -17.04 -3.52
CA ILE A 305 12.62 -17.41 -2.21
C ILE A 305 13.57 -16.30 -1.80
N SER A 306 13.43 -15.83 -0.57
CA SER A 306 14.28 -14.77 -0.04
C SER A 306 14.76 -15.11 1.36
N ALA A 307 16.03 -14.83 1.64
CA ALA A 307 16.64 -14.91 2.95
C ALA A 307 17.32 -13.58 3.27
N GLU A 308 17.00 -13.01 4.42
CA GLU A 308 17.46 -11.70 4.86
C GLU A 308 17.94 -11.77 6.31
N VAL A 309 19.07 -11.13 6.62
CA VAL A 309 19.51 -10.90 7.99
C VAL A 309 19.84 -9.44 8.16
N ASN A 310 19.17 -8.79 9.11
CA ASN A 310 19.40 -7.39 9.48
C ASN A 310 19.98 -7.32 10.89
N PHE A 311 20.98 -6.48 11.05
CA PHE A 311 21.64 -6.16 12.30
C PHE A 311 21.39 -4.70 12.65
N ASN A 312 21.10 -4.45 13.91
CA ASN A 312 20.96 -3.11 14.44
C ASN A 312 21.80 -2.98 15.70
N TYR A 313 22.79 -2.09 15.69
CA TYR A 313 23.69 -1.86 16.80
C TYR A 313 23.50 -0.45 17.36
N ILE A 314 23.15 -0.37 18.64
CA ILE A 314 22.93 0.89 19.36
C ILE A 314 24.22 1.25 20.07
N SER A 315 24.76 2.44 19.80
CA SER A 315 26.00 2.94 20.40
C SER A 315 25.83 4.35 20.94
N SER A 316 26.84 4.88 21.63
CA SER A 316 26.86 6.26 22.13
C SER A 316 26.82 7.33 21.02
N ILE A 317 27.28 6.98 19.79
CA ILE A 317 27.27 7.89 18.63
C ILE A 317 26.01 7.77 17.78
N GLY A 318 25.13 6.82 18.10
CA GLY A 318 23.89 6.63 17.37
C GLY A 318 23.56 5.16 17.09
N ASN A 319 22.77 4.92 16.05
CA ASN A 319 22.21 3.63 15.74
C ASN A 319 22.63 3.17 14.33
N THR A 320 23.38 2.07 14.24
CA THR A 320 23.89 1.51 12.99
C THR A 320 23.07 0.32 12.57
N GLY A 321 22.51 0.35 11.36
CA GLY A 321 21.87 -0.80 10.71
C GLY A 321 22.71 -1.29 9.55
N PHE A 322 22.90 -2.60 9.44
CA PHE A 322 23.48 -3.25 8.27
C PHE A 322 22.82 -4.58 8.02
N GLY A 323 22.88 -5.07 6.80
CA GLY A 323 22.30 -6.37 6.50
C GLY A 323 22.56 -6.84 5.09
N ILE A 324 22.18 -8.09 4.89
CA ILE A 324 22.25 -8.80 3.62
C ILE A 324 20.89 -9.40 3.30
N ASP A 325 20.50 -9.30 2.03
CA ASP A 325 19.29 -9.91 1.47
C ASP A 325 19.70 -10.72 0.22
N PHE A 326 19.33 -11.97 0.19
CA PHE A 326 19.47 -12.85 -0.96
C PHE A 326 18.11 -13.30 -1.44
N SER A 327 17.82 -13.14 -2.74
CA SER A 327 16.57 -13.59 -3.35
C SER A 327 16.84 -14.36 -4.64
N ASN A 328 16.08 -15.43 -4.85
CA ASN A 328 16.01 -16.13 -6.13
C ASN A 328 14.58 -16.07 -6.65
N VAL A 329 14.44 -15.56 -7.85
CA VAL A 329 13.16 -15.32 -8.51
C VAL A 329 13.10 -16.14 -9.78
N SER A 330 11.96 -16.79 -10.05
CA SER A 330 11.74 -17.52 -11.29
C SER A 330 10.33 -17.33 -11.82
N ILE A 331 10.19 -17.40 -13.14
CA ILE A 331 8.91 -17.45 -13.84
C ILE A 331 8.87 -18.64 -14.76
N SER A 332 7.68 -19.24 -14.87
CA SER A 332 7.31 -20.20 -15.93
C SER A 332 6.01 -19.73 -16.56
N SER A 333 6.02 -19.50 -17.85
CA SER A 333 4.92 -18.88 -18.57
C SER A 333 4.83 -19.40 -20.01
N ASN A 334 3.61 -19.59 -20.50
CA ASN A 334 3.38 -19.95 -21.89
C ASN A 334 3.58 -18.79 -22.88
N ASN A 335 3.58 -17.53 -22.38
CA ASN A 335 3.81 -16.34 -23.20
C ASN A 335 5.23 -15.78 -22.98
N LEU A 336 5.66 -15.63 -21.71
CA LEU A 336 6.93 -15.01 -21.35
C LEU A 336 8.12 -15.98 -21.36
N GLY A 337 7.88 -17.31 -21.46
CA GLY A 337 8.93 -18.31 -21.34
C GLY A 337 9.33 -18.63 -19.89
N ASN A 338 10.53 -19.19 -19.73
CA ASN A 338 11.07 -19.60 -18.44
C ASN A 338 12.34 -18.79 -18.13
N HIS A 339 12.30 -17.99 -17.05
CA HIS A 339 13.41 -17.13 -16.66
C HIS A 339 13.72 -17.26 -15.17
N LYS A 340 14.95 -16.93 -14.80
CA LYS A 340 15.44 -16.93 -13.41
C LYS A 340 16.34 -15.72 -13.19
N ARG A 341 16.27 -15.14 -11.97
CA ARG A 341 17.12 -14.04 -11.54
C ARG A 341 17.51 -14.24 -10.09
N SER A 342 18.78 -14.15 -9.79
CA SER A 342 19.29 -14.07 -8.41
C SER A 342 19.63 -12.62 -8.08
N ILE A 343 19.29 -12.21 -6.87
CA ILE A 343 19.50 -10.84 -6.38
C ILE A 343 20.22 -10.95 -5.04
N THR A 344 21.35 -10.27 -4.90
CA THR A 344 22.05 -10.13 -3.62
C THR A 344 22.15 -8.64 -3.30
N SER A 345 21.66 -8.25 -2.13
CA SER A 345 21.72 -6.85 -1.70
C SER A 345 22.41 -6.72 -0.36
N LEU A 346 23.27 -5.71 -0.24
CA LEU A 346 23.93 -5.30 0.99
C LEU A 346 23.47 -3.88 1.32
N TYR A 347 23.28 -3.57 2.60
CA TYR A 347 23.04 -2.19 3.00
C TYR A 347 23.76 -1.85 4.30
N VAL A 348 24.09 -0.57 4.44
CA VAL A 348 24.53 0.05 5.68
C VAL A 348 23.87 1.42 5.82
N ASN A 349 23.41 1.73 7.02
CA ASN A 349 22.85 3.01 7.36
C ASN A 349 23.20 3.35 8.81
N HIS A 350 23.51 4.61 9.09
CA HIS A 350 23.75 5.08 10.46
C HIS A 350 22.86 6.27 10.78
N ILE A 351 22.34 6.31 11.98
CA ILE A 351 21.53 7.43 12.50
C ILE A 351 22.32 8.12 13.59
N PHE A 352 22.86 9.28 13.30
CA PHE A 352 23.48 10.17 14.26
C PHE A 352 22.42 11.01 14.98
N SER A 353 22.49 11.09 16.30
CA SER A 353 21.71 12.03 17.12
C SER A 353 22.65 13.08 17.66
N LEU A 354 22.58 14.29 17.14
CA LEU A 354 23.51 15.39 17.39
C LEU A 354 22.80 16.55 18.11
N ILE A 355 23.57 17.44 18.73
CA ILE A 355 23.08 18.68 19.38
C ILE A 355 21.95 18.36 20.38
N ASN A 356 22.21 17.46 21.33
CA ASN A 356 21.23 17.02 22.33
C ASN A 356 19.91 16.54 21.68
N GLU A 357 20.00 15.65 20.69
CA GLU A 357 18.89 15.07 19.92
C GLU A 357 18.07 16.09 19.08
N LYS A 358 18.50 17.34 18.95
CA LYS A 358 17.84 18.34 18.08
C LYS A 358 18.10 18.08 16.61
N LEU A 359 19.31 17.63 16.26
CA LEU A 359 19.70 17.35 14.89
C LEU A 359 19.90 15.84 14.71
N THR A 360 19.23 15.27 13.72
CA THR A 360 19.42 13.89 13.30
C THR A 360 19.93 13.86 11.88
N LEU A 361 20.98 13.10 11.64
CA LEU A 361 21.57 12.86 10.33
C LEU A 361 21.60 11.36 10.07
N SER A 362 21.07 10.92 8.93
CA SER A 362 20.99 9.48 8.61
C SER A 362 21.53 9.21 7.21
N PRO A 363 22.86 9.16 7.02
CA PRO A 363 23.45 8.68 5.77
C PRO A 363 23.31 7.16 5.64
N GLY A 364 23.22 6.70 4.41
CA GLY A 364 23.22 5.27 4.14
C GLY A 364 23.36 4.95 2.66
N ILE A 365 23.71 3.71 2.38
CA ILE A 365 23.84 3.17 1.04
C ILE A 365 23.38 1.72 1.02
N SER A 366 22.73 1.33 -0.07
CA SER A 366 22.49 -0.06 -0.41
C SER A 366 23.16 -0.35 -1.76
N PHE A 367 23.59 -1.59 -1.93
CA PHE A 367 24.17 -2.11 -3.17
C PHE A 367 23.43 -3.38 -3.54
N SER A 368 23.03 -3.53 -4.81
CA SER A 368 22.38 -4.73 -5.31
C SER A 368 23.10 -5.27 -6.55
N TYR A 369 23.38 -6.57 -6.52
CA TYR A 369 23.90 -7.37 -7.63
C TYR A 369 22.76 -8.24 -8.19
N PHE A 370 22.63 -8.26 -9.52
CA PHE A 370 21.67 -9.06 -10.26
C PHE A 370 22.40 -10.03 -11.18
N SER A 371 21.89 -11.25 -11.33
CA SER A 371 22.54 -12.28 -12.16
C SER A 371 22.44 -12.00 -13.67
N ASP A 372 21.48 -11.18 -14.10
CA ASP A 372 21.12 -10.94 -15.50
C ASP A 372 21.08 -9.45 -15.87
N LEU A 373 21.44 -8.56 -14.95
CA LEU A 373 21.44 -7.13 -15.13
C LEU A 373 22.67 -6.50 -14.46
N SER A 374 22.94 -5.23 -14.75
CA SER A 374 24.00 -4.47 -14.10
C SER A 374 23.76 -4.26 -12.61
N SER A 375 24.84 -4.23 -11.82
CA SER A 375 24.82 -3.91 -10.40
C SER A 375 24.49 -2.44 -10.17
N ASN A 376 23.81 -2.13 -9.05
CA ASN A 376 23.40 -0.77 -8.73
C ASN A 376 23.57 -0.41 -7.26
N SER A 377 23.83 0.87 -7.01
CA SER A 377 23.94 1.44 -5.67
C SER A 377 22.90 2.52 -5.43
N PHE A 378 22.39 2.57 -4.19
CA PHE A 378 21.33 3.46 -3.73
C PHE A 378 21.82 4.32 -2.55
N PRO A 379 22.67 5.33 -2.78
CA PRO A 379 23.06 6.25 -1.74
C PRO A 379 21.89 7.16 -1.36
N GLY A 380 21.88 7.60 -0.10
CA GLY A 380 20.90 8.58 0.36
C GLY A 380 21.19 9.08 1.76
N ILE A 381 20.55 10.18 2.10
CA ILE A 381 20.69 10.84 3.39
C ILE A 381 19.36 11.43 3.83
N ASP A 382 19.03 11.28 5.12
CA ASP A 382 17.94 12.01 5.75
C ASP A 382 18.52 12.99 6.78
N LEU A 383 17.95 14.16 6.82
CA LEU A 383 18.25 15.24 7.77
C LEU A 383 16.97 15.59 8.53
N GLY A 384 17.04 15.70 9.83
CA GLY A 384 15.94 16.14 10.66
C GLY A 384 16.39 17.14 11.71
N TYR A 385 15.62 18.22 11.89
CA TYR A 385 15.89 19.24 12.89
C TYR A 385 14.64 19.55 13.71
N ASN A 386 14.72 19.31 15.01
CA ASN A 386 13.71 19.68 15.99
C ASN A 386 13.91 21.15 16.38
N VAL A 387 13.17 22.07 15.74
CA VAL A 387 13.18 23.50 16.07
C VAL A 387 12.64 23.69 17.50
N SER A 388 11.59 22.95 17.82
CA SER A 388 11.00 22.86 19.17
C SER A 388 10.34 21.49 19.35
N GLU A 389 9.76 21.21 20.52
CA GLU A 389 8.96 19.99 20.74
C GLU A 389 7.77 19.85 19.76
N LYS A 390 7.26 20.98 19.27
CA LYS A 390 6.11 21.04 18.37
C LYS A 390 6.48 21.11 16.89
N ILE A 391 7.69 21.61 16.56
CA ILE A 391 8.09 21.92 15.19
C ILE A 391 9.28 21.07 14.79
N LYS A 392 9.12 20.32 13.70
CA LYS A 392 10.18 19.54 13.05
C LYS A 392 10.33 19.95 11.59
N LEU A 393 11.55 20.17 11.16
CA LEU A 393 11.93 20.29 9.76
C LEU A 393 12.67 19.01 9.35
N TYR A 394 12.50 18.59 8.09
CA TYR A 394 13.25 17.46 7.57
C TYR A 394 13.56 17.63 6.10
N GLY A 395 14.62 16.97 5.66
CA GLY A 395 15.00 16.85 4.25
C GLY A 395 15.46 15.44 3.95
N ASN A 396 15.19 14.98 2.75
CA ASN A 396 15.60 13.68 2.25
C ASN A 396 16.22 13.84 0.87
N PHE A 397 17.30 13.10 0.63
CA PHE A 397 17.92 12.96 -0.67
C PHE A 397 18.25 11.49 -0.90
N GLY A 398 17.98 10.97 -2.10
CA GLY A 398 18.32 9.59 -2.40
C GLY A 398 18.24 9.26 -3.87
N LYS A 399 19.09 8.31 -4.28
CA LYS A 399 19.04 7.65 -5.58
C LYS A 399 18.21 6.38 -5.46
N THR A 400 17.37 6.13 -6.44
CA THR A 400 16.50 4.96 -6.51
C THR A 400 16.62 4.28 -7.87
N PHE A 401 16.16 3.03 -7.94
CA PHE A 401 16.37 2.19 -9.10
C PHE A 401 15.27 1.13 -9.20
N ARG A 402 14.82 0.83 -10.42
CA ARG A 402 13.89 -0.25 -10.74
C ARG A 402 14.42 -1.08 -11.90
N ILE A 403 14.35 -2.39 -11.79
CA ILE A 403 14.70 -3.31 -12.85
C ILE A 403 13.47 -3.63 -13.71
N PRO A 404 13.63 -3.90 -15.03
CA PRO A 404 12.54 -4.35 -15.88
C PRO A 404 11.90 -5.64 -15.37
N THR A 405 10.58 -5.74 -15.46
CA THR A 405 9.82 -6.97 -15.21
C THR A 405 9.95 -7.93 -16.38
N TYR A 406 9.58 -9.19 -16.19
CA TYR A 406 9.58 -10.14 -17.30
C TYR A 406 8.52 -9.81 -18.36
N THR A 407 7.44 -9.14 -17.98
CA THR A 407 6.47 -8.60 -18.94
C THR A 407 7.08 -7.49 -19.79
N ASP A 408 7.82 -6.56 -19.19
CA ASP A 408 8.52 -5.52 -19.95
C ASP A 408 9.52 -6.10 -20.96
N LEU A 409 10.20 -7.17 -20.60
CA LEU A 409 11.27 -7.76 -21.41
C LEU A 409 10.75 -8.70 -22.51
N TYR A 410 9.75 -9.55 -22.21
CA TYR A 410 9.46 -10.73 -23.04
C TYR A 410 8.01 -10.87 -23.49
N TYR A 411 7.10 -9.99 -23.06
CA TYR A 411 5.70 -10.10 -23.46
C TYR A 411 5.51 -9.90 -24.96
N SER A 412 4.64 -10.71 -25.57
CA SER A 412 4.28 -10.55 -26.97
C SER A 412 2.86 -11.03 -27.22
N ASP A 413 2.03 -10.14 -27.79
CA ASP A 413 0.72 -10.46 -28.31
C ASP A 413 0.42 -9.63 -29.57
N ARG A 414 -0.84 -9.61 -30.02
CA ARG A 414 -1.27 -8.89 -31.22
C ARG A 414 -1.22 -7.37 -31.09
N THR A 415 -1.12 -6.84 -29.90
CA THR A 415 -1.22 -5.40 -29.59
C THR A 415 0.01 -4.84 -28.89
N THR A 416 0.83 -5.70 -28.29
CA THR A 416 1.89 -5.31 -27.37
C THR A 416 3.13 -6.17 -27.54
N ILE A 417 4.30 -5.55 -27.52
CA ILE A 417 5.60 -6.23 -27.60
C ILE A 417 6.54 -5.70 -26.50
N GLY A 418 7.17 -6.63 -25.77
CA GLY A 418 8.26 -6.34 -24.85
C GLY A 418 9.57 -6.01 -25.55
N ASN A 419 10.59 -5.68 -24.75
CA ASN A 419 11.90 -5.35 -25.28
C ASN A 419 13.00 -5.89 -24.34
N SER A 420 13.77 -6.87 -24.82
CA SER A 420 14.85 -7.51 -24.05
C SER A 420 16.06 -6.59 -23.78
N GLU A 421 16.18 -5.48 -24.52
CA GLU A 421 17.28 -4.51 -24.44
C GLU A 421 16.96 -3.36 -23.46
N LEU A 422 15.88 -3.46 -22.67
CA LEU A 422 15.53 -2.43 -21.71
C LEU A 422 16.60 -2.25 -20.64
N GLU A 423 16.96 -0.99 -20.44
CA GLU A 423 17.81 -0.59 -19.34
C GLU A 423 16.97 -0.38 -18.04
N PRO A 424 17.59 -0.60 -16.87
CA PRO A 424 16.96 -0.25 -15.62
C PRO A 424 16.65 1.24 -15.49
N GLU A 425 15.53 1.55 -14.85
CA GLU A 425 15.16 2.92 -14.50
C GLU A 425 15.95 3.43 -13.31
N SER A 426 16.23 4.71 -13.28
CA SER A 426 16.85 5.35 -12.12
C SER A 426 16.24 6.71 -11.84
N ALA A 427 16.26 7.15 -10.58
CA ALA A 427 15.90 8.51 -10.23
C ALA A 427 16.74 9.06 -9.08
N VAL A 428 16.84 10.38 -9.07
CA VAL A 428 17.29 11.16 -7.93
C VAL A 428 16.12 11.94 -7.39
N SER A 429 15.85 11.79 -6.09
CA SER A 429 14.74 12.44 -5.41
C SER A 429 15.22 13.30 -4.26
N THR A 430 14.61 14.47 -4.14
CA THR A 430 14.85 15.41 -3.03
C THR A 430 13.51 15.80 -2.43
N GLU A 431 13.43 15.86 -1.10
CA GLU A 431 12.23 16.28 -0.36
C GLU A 431 12.63 17.23 0.76
N PHE A 432 11.82 18.25 1.00
CA PHE A 432 11.82 19.06 2.21
C PHE A 432 10.44 19.06 2.83
N GLY A 433 10.37 18.89 4.14
CA GLY A 433 9.11 18.81 4.84
C GLY A 433 9.13 19.49 6.21
N PHE A 434 7.91 19.80 6.63
CA PHE A 434 7.60 20.47 7.88
C PHE A 434 6.53 19.68 8.62
N LYS A 435 6.70 19.51 9.94
CA LYS A 435 5.69 18.91 10.81
C LYS A 435 5.47 19.84 11.99
N TYR A 436 4.21 20.21 12.22
CA TYR A 436 3.78 20.93 13.43
C TYR A 436 2.80 20.05 14.20
N ASN A 437 3.03 19.86 15.46
CA ASN A 437 2.20 19.04 16.35
C ASN A 437 1.78 19.83 17.57
N SER A 438 0.49 20.00 17.75
CA SER A 438 -0.11 20.58 18.94
C SER A 438 -1.26 19.71 19.44
N SER A 439 -1.79 20.03 20.61
CA SER A 439 -2.97 19.34 21.18
C SER A 439 -4.25 19.52 20.33
N ILE A 440 -4.33 20.58 19.54
CA ILE A 440 -5.53 20.94 18.78
C ILE A 440 -5.43 20.43 17.33
N PHE A 441 -4.27 20.61 16.69
CA PHE A 441 -4.09 20.20 15.31
C PHE A 441 -2.66 19.72 15.00
N ILE A 442 -2.56 18.90 13.99
CA ILE A 442 -1.30 18.42 13.41
C ILE A 442 -1.27 18.90 11.96
N LEU A 443 -0.20 19.58 11.56
CA LEU A 443 0.05 19.97 10.17
C LEU A 443 1.32 19.26 9.71
N LYS A 444 1.24 18.62 8.56
CA LYS A 444 2.39 18.07 7.82
C LYS A 444 2.36 18.65 6.42
N ALA A 445 3.49 19.14 5.95
CA ALA A 445 3.63 19.62 4.57
C ALA A 445 4.98 19.19 4.02
N ALA A 446 5.03 18.89 2.73
CA ALA A 446 6.26 18.53 2.03
C ALA A 446 6.23 19.03 0.60
N ILE A 447 7.39 19.50 0.11
CA ILE A 447 7.67 19.72 -1.30
C ILE A 447 8.71 18.69 -1.73
N PHE A 448 8.57 18.19 -2.95
CA PHE A 448 9.52 17.21 -3.47
C PHE A 448 9.74 17.39 -4.98
N SER A 449 10.91 16.97 -5.42
CA SER A 449 11.30 16.90 -6.83
C SER A 449 11.96 15.56 -7.09
N ARG A 450 11.64 14.95 -8.21
CA ARG A 450 12.23 13.70 -8.69
C ARG A 450 12.61 13.84 -10.15
N GLU A 451 13.88 13.58 -10.46
CA GLU A 451 14.39 13.47 -11.81
C GLU A 451 14.64 11.99 -12.13
N SER A 452 13.87 11.45 -13.06
CA SER A 452 13.90 10.06 -13.47
C SER A 452 14.50 9.92 -14.85
N LYS A 453 15.28 8.85 -15.06
CA LYS A 453 15.92 8.50 -16.34
C LYS A 453 15.58 7.08 -16.72
N ASN A 454 15.57 6.82 -18.04
CA ASN A 454 15.29 5.49 -18.59
C ASN A 454 13.95 4.90 -18.11
N ILE A 455 12.94 5.74 -17.88
CA ILE A 455 11.62 5.29 -17.46
C ILE A 455 11.05 4.34 -18.50
N ILE A 456 10.60 3.18 -18.06
CA ILE A 456 9.99 2.16 -18.91
C ILE A 456 8.49 2.43 -19.02
N ASP A 457 8.03 2.55 -20.26
CA ASP A 457 6.62 2.65 -20.59
C ASP A 457 6.33 1.97 -21.92
N TYR A 458 5.09 1.67 -22.16
CA TYR A 458 4.63 1.17 -23.46
C TYR A 458 4.16 2.34 -24.30
N VAL A 459 4.81 2.53 -25.42
CA VAL A 459 4.60 3.66 -26.31
C VAL A 459 4.29 3.22 -27.73
N LYS A 460 3.62 4.08 -28.47
CA LYS A 460 3.43 3.94 -29.93
C LYS A 460 3.34 5.32 -30.59
N ASN A 461 3.63 5.41 -31.87
CA ASN A 461 3.61 6.66 -32.61
C ASN A 461 2.31 6.85 -33.39
N ASN A 462 1.73 5.76 -33.92
CA ASN A 462 0.45 5.77 -34.63
C ASN A 462 -0.56 4.88 -33.92
N GLU A 463 -1.84 5.09 -34.14
CA GLU A 463 -2.91 4.28 -33.55
C GLU A 463 -2.82 2.80 -33.94
N SER A 464 -2.38 2.52 -35.17
CA SER A 464 -2.20 1.17 -35.72
C SER A 464 -0.95 0.44 -35.23
N ASP A 465 0.01 1.15 -34.60
CA ASP A 465 1.25 0.55 -34.14
C ASP A 465 0.99 -0.35 -32.91
N LEU A 466 1.86 -1.35 -32.72
CA LEU A 466 1.91 -2.11 -31.49
C LEU A 466 2.44 -1.24 -30.34
N TRP A 467 1.93 -1.45 -29.15
CA TRP A 467 2.53 -0.92 -27.92
C TRP A 467 3.89 -1.59 -27.71
N GLN A 468 4.96 -0.82 -27.69
CA GLN A 468 6.31 -1.31 -27.49
C GLN A 468 6.89 -0.82 -26.17
N ALA A 469 7.39 -1.75 -25.35
CA ALA A 469 8.13 -1.43 -24.14
C ALA A 469 9.42 -0.66 -24.50
N THR A 470 9.59 0.54 -23.96
CA THR A 470 10.66 1.47 -24.35
C THR A 470 11.12 2.26 -23.13
N ASN A 471 12.43 2.53 -23.04
CA ASN A 471 12.96 3.47 -22.08
C ASN A 471 12.69 4.92 -22.56
N ILE A 472 11.86 5.65 -21.82
CA ILE A 472 11.65 7.08 -22.01
C ILE A 472 12.84 7.83 -21.42
N ARG A 473 13.40 8.82 -22.13
CA ARG A 473 14.68 9.45 -21.76
C ARG A 473 14.67 10.08 -20.37
N SER A 474 13.69 10.90 -20.03
CA SER A 474 13.60 11.50 -18.70
C SER A 474 12.20 12.02 -18.36
N LEU A 475 11.89 11.99 -17.08
CA LEU A 475 10.66 12.52 -16.49
C LEU A 475 11.04 13.30 -15.22
N LYS A 476 10.65 14.57 -15.15
CA LYS A 476 10.77 15.37 -13.93
C LYS A 476 9.41 15.51 -13.30
N THR A 477 9.27 15.05 -12.05
CA THR A 477 8.05 15.18 -11.24
C THR A 477 8.31 16.14 -10.10
N ASN A 478 7.54 17.22 -10.00
CA ASN A 478 7.52 18.13 -8.87
C ASN A 478 6.18 18.00 -8.13
N GLY A 479 6.18 18.16 -6.82
CA GLY A 479 4.94 18.06 -6.08
C GLY A 479 4.97 18.73 -4.72
N PHE A 480 3.75 18.98 -4.25
CA PHE A 480 3.47 19.46 -2.89
C PHE A 480 2.40 18.58 -2.27
N GLU A 481 2.58 18.22 -1.01
CA GLU A 481 1.61 17.49 -0.21
C GLU A 481 1.40 18.16 1.13
N THR A 482 0.16 18.13 1.62
CA THR A 482 -0.16 18.58 2.98
C THR A 482 -1.25 17.72 3.61
N ASP A 483 -1.10 17.46 4.90
CA ASP A 483 -2.11 16.85 5.77
C ASP A 483 -2.38 17.77 6.96
N LEU A 484 -3.64 18.09 7.20
CA LEU A 484 -4.10 18.86 8.34
C LEU A 484 -5.11 18.03 9.12
N ILE A 485 -4.81 17.75 10.39
CA ILE A 485 -5.64 16.92 11.26
C ILE A 485 -6.07 17.77 12.45
N PHE A 486 -7.38 17.98 12.61
CA PHE A 486 -7.97 18.64 13.76
C PHE A 486 -8.59 17.60 14.69
N ASN A 487 -8.27 17.69 15.97
CA ASN A 487 -8.86 16.91 17.05
C ASN A 487 -9.77 17.83 17.87
N PHE A 488 -11.08 17.76 17.60
CA PHE A 488 -12.06 18.54 18.36
C PHE A 488 -12.45 17.80 19.65
N LYS A 489 -12.98 18.55 20.60
CA LYS A 489 -13.65 17.96 21.76
C LYS A 489 -14.78 17.04 21.30
N ASN A 490 -15.18 16.11 22.17
CA ASN A 490 -16.24 15.13 21.93
C ASN A 490 -15.91 14.08 20.85
N ALA A 491 -14.63 13.76 20.65
CA ALA A 491 -14.14 12.74 19.73
C ALA A 491 -14.55 12.96 18.25
N THR A 492 -14.74 14.23 17.84
CA THR A 492 -14.87 14.62 16.44
C THR A 492 -13.48 14.89 15.88
N ASN A 493 -13.13 14.26 14.78
CA ASN A 493 -11.85 14.44 14.10
C ASN A 493 -12.10 14.86 12.65
N LEU A 494 -11.36 15.86 12.18
CA LEU A 494 -11.33 16.26 10.78
C LEU A 494 -9.91 16.09 10.25
N LYS A 495 -9.76 15.32 9.18
CA LYS A 495 -8.51 15.23 8.41
C LYS A 495 -8.75 15.80 7.01
N LEU A 496 -7.92 16.76 6.62
CA LEU A 496 -7.87 17.33 5.28
C LEU A 496 -6.50 17.03 4.70
N GLY A 497 -6.48 16.47 3.51
CA GLY A 497 -5.25 16.19 2.80
C GLY A 497 -5.32 16.69 1.38
N TYR A 498 -4.23 17.25 0.87
CA TYR A 498 -4.13 17.72 -0.50
C TYR A 498 -2.74 17.41 -1.07
N ALA A 499 -2.73 16.93 -2.31
CA ALA A 499 -1.51 16.79 -3.10
C ALA A 499 -1.71 17.40 -4.48
N ILE A 500 -0.65 18.01 -4.99
CA ILE A 500 -0.53 18.46 -6.38
C ILE A 500 0.76 17.92 -6.96
N LEU A 501 0.68 17.42 -8.20
CA LEU A 501 1.81 16.92 -8.97
C LEU A 501 1.89 17.63 -10.31
N GLU A 502 3.11 17.88 -10.77
CA GLU A 502 3.41 18.37 -12.09
C GLU A 502 4.53 17.53 -12.70
N ASP A 503 4.23 16.94 -13.84
CA ASP A 503 5.13 16.07 -14.58
C ASP A 503 5.58 16.76 -15.86
N ASP A 504 6.90 17.01 -15.99
CA ASP A 504 7.54 17.49 -17.20
C ASP A 504 8.24 16.31 -17.89
N THR A 505 7.74 15.94 -19.06
CA THR A 505 8.29 14.83 -19.83
C THR A 505 9.16 15.36 -20.95
N TYR A 506 10.42 14.96 -20.96
CA TYR A 506 11.35 15.24 -22.06
C TYR A 506 11.40 14.03 -23.00
N VAL A 507 10.38 13.90 -23.85
CA VAL A 507 10.27 12.80 -24.81
C VAL A 507 10.22 13.39 -26.22
N ASN A 508 11.16 12.98 -27.07
CA ASN A 508 11.13 13.32 -28.49
C ASN A 508 10.27 12.29 -29.24
N ASN A 509 9.21 12.75 -29.91
CA ASN A 509 8.44 12.00 -30.90
C ASN A 509 7.62 10.79 -30.39
N ILE A 510 7.03 10.85 -29.18
CA ILE A 510 6.06 9.86 -28.71
C ILE A 510 4.67 10.51 -28.69
N ASN A 511 3.72 9.93 -29.45
CA ASN A 511 2.35 10.42 -29.51
C ASN A 511 1.46 9.78 -28.45
N PHE A 512 1.73 8.51 -28.11
CA PHE A 512 0.90 7.75 -27.17
C PHE A 512 1.76 7.02 -26.15
N SER A 513 1.44 7.19 -24.89
CA SER A 513 2.06 6.53 -23.73
C SER A 513 0.97 5.89 -22.86
N LYS A 514 1.21 4.67 -22.38
CA LYS A 514 0.19 3.88 -21.68
C LYS A 514 0.06 4.23 -20.20
N TYR A 515 1.16 4.55 -19.52
CA TYR A 515 1.19 4.67 -18.06
C TYR A 515 1.75 5.97 -17.50
N SER A 516 2.81 6.53 -18.08
CA SER A 516 3.59 7.60 -17.44
C SER A 516 3.03 9.01 -17.65
N LEU A 517 2.13 9.22 -18.60
CA LEU A 517 1.63 10.54 -18.95
C LEU A 517 0.25 10.89 -18.35
N ASN A 518 -0.39 9.98 -17.60
CA ASN A 518 -1.69 10.23 -16.98
C ASN A 518 -1.63 10.16 -15.44
N SER A 519 -0.73 10.94 -14.85
CA SER A 519 -0.57 10.99 -13.39
C SER A 519 -1.73 11.72 -12.71
N LEU A 520 -1.92 11.47 -11.42
CA LEU A 520 -2.89 12.14 -10.57
C LEU A 520 -2.38 13.55 -10.24
N LYS A 521 -2.88 14.57 -10.99
CA LYS A 521 -2.44 15.96 -10.86
C LYS A 521 -2.93 16.60 -9.56
N HIS A 522 -4.20 16.47 -9.26
CA HIS A 522 -4.80 16.99 -8.03
C HIS A 522 -5.46 15.85 -7.25
N ASN A 523 -5.17 15.77 -5.97
CA ASN A 523 -5.77 14.81 -5.05
C ASN A 523 -6.16 15.52 -3.76
N PHE A 524 -7.47 15.57 -3.46
CA PHE A 524 -7.99 16.14 -2.23
C PHE A 524 -8.83 15.10 -1.49
N ILE A 525 -8.54 14.91 -0.21
CA ILE A 525 -9.24 13.96 0.65
C ILE A 525 -9.67 14.69 1.93
N SER A 526 -10.96 14.59 2.25
CA SER A 526 -11.51 15.06 3.52
C SER A 526 -12.16 13.91 4.26
N LYS A 527 -11.80 13.73 5.52
CA LYS A 527 -12.40 12.72 6.40
C LYS A 527 -12.92 13.43 7.65
N ILE A 528 -14.18 13.21 7.98
CA ILE A 528 -14.76 13.72 9.22
C ILE A 528 -15.43 12.59 9.99
N SER A 529 -15.12 12.48 11.28
CA SER A 529 -15.68 11.47 12.18
C SER A 529 -16.50 12.15 13.27
N PHE A 530 -17.75 11.74 13.42
CA PHE A 530 -18.66 12.16 14.48
C PHE A 530 -18.92 11.01 15.43
N LYS A 531 -18.85 11.28 16.72
CA LYS A 531 -19.26 10.35 17.76
C LYS A 531 -20.50 10.90 18.45
N TYR A 532 -21.67 10.47 18.03
CA TYR A 532 -22.95 10.93 18.59
C TYR A 532 -23.19 10.43 20.01
N SER A 533 -22.72 9.21 20.30
CA SER A 533 -22.77 8.61 21.63
C SER A 533 -21.66 7.56 21.82
N LYS A 534 -21.58 6.92 22.99
CA LYS A 534 -20.67 5.77 23.20
C LYS A 534 -20.97 4.60 22.25
N LYS A 535 -22.21 4.52 21.73
CA LYS A 535 -22.69 3.40 20.91
C LYS A 535 -22.79 3.73 19.42
N LEU A 536 -22.90 5.00 19.03
CA LEU A 536 -23.15 5.41 17.64
C LEU A 536 -22.08 6.40 17.17
N SER A 537 -21.45 6.07 16.06
CA SER A 537 -20.53 6.96 15.35
C SER A 537 -20.80 6.91 13.85
N GLN A 538 -20.46 7.99 13.16
CA GLN A 538 -20.55 8.13 11.71
C GLN A 538 -19.30 8.80 11.19
N ASN A 539 -18.81 8.30 10.06
CA ASN A 539 -17.64 8.84 9.38
C ASN A 539 -18.04 9.16 7.95
N PHE A 540 -17.53 10.27 7.45
CA PHE A 540 -17.69 10.69 6.07
C PHE A 540 -16.31 10.80 5.43
N VAL A 541 -16.22 10.38 4.17
CA VAL A 541 -15.03 10.51 3.35
C VAL A 541 -15.42 11.16 2.04
N PHE A 542 -14.78 12.28 1.72
CA PHE A 542 -14.87 12.92 0.42
C PHE A 542 -13.52 12.80 -0.29
N ARG A 543 -13.54 12.42 -1.57
CA ARG A 543 -12.36 12.30 -2.42
C ARG A 543 -12.58 13.05 -3.71
N TYR A 544 -11.65 13.93 -4.06
CA TYR A 544 -11.54 14.56 -5.37
C TYR A 544 -10.22 14.14 -5.99
N ALA A 545 -10.27 13.70 -7.23
CA ALA A 545 -9.11 13.31 -8.02
C ALA A 545 -9.22 13.91 -9.41
N GLU A 546 -8.14 14.53 -9.89
CA GLU A 546 -8.01 15.06 -11.25
C GLU A 546 -6.68 14.60 -11.84
N ARG A 547 -6.72 14.06 -13.05
CA ARG A 547 -5.54 13.56 -13.77
C ARG A 547 -4.95 14.62 -14.71
N SER A 548 -3.77 14.33 -15.26
CA SER A 548 -3.08 15.21 -16.20
C SER A 548 -3.87 15.47 -17.48
N ASP A 549 -4.73 14.53 -17.91
CA ASP A 549 -5.65 14.66 -19.04
C ASP A 549 -6.95 15.42 -18.69
N LYS A 550 -7.04 15.97 -17.46
CA LYS A 550 -8.20 16.69 -16.89
C LYS A 550 -9.43 15.81 -16.59
N THR A 551 -9.34 14.49 -16.77
CA THR A 551 -10.38 13.61 -16.24
C THR A 551 -10.43 13.72 -14.72
N ASN A 552 -11.62 13.83 -14.14
CA ASN A 552 -11.78 13.99 -12.70
C ASN A 552 -13.03 13.29 -12.18
N TYR A 553 -13.05 13.03 -10.87
CA TYR A 553 -14.22 12.50 -10.17
C TYR A 553 -14.30 12.99 -8.72
N ARG A 554 -15.52 12.91 -8.15
CA ARG A 554 -15.85 13.35 -6.79
C ARG A 554 -16.67 12.28 -6.10
N ILE A 555 -16.08 11.60 -5.14
CA ILE A 555 -16.73 10.50 -4.44
C ILE A 555 -17.00 10.90 -3.00
N PHE A 556 -18.21 10.64 -2.55
CA PHE A 556 -18.64 10.86 -1.19
C PHE A 556 -19.16 9.55 -0.58
N ASP A 557 -18.49 9.10 0.47
CA ASP A 557 -18.79 7.86 1.17
C ASP A 557 -19.18 8.15 2.61
N SER A 558 -19.99 7.28 3.22
CA SER A 558 -20.32 7.34 4.64
C SER A 558 -20.28 5.95 5.27
N ASN A 559 -19.75 5.88 6.49
CA ASN A 559 -19.74 4.68 7.31
C ASN A 559 -20.41 4.97 8.64
N ILE A 560 -21.44 4.18 9.00
CA ILE A 560 -22.17 4.25 10.26
C ILE A 560 -21.81 3.02 11.08
N ILE A 561 -21.42 3.20 12.34
CA ILE A 561 -21.04 2.13 13.26
C ILE A 561 -21.92 2.19 14.49
N TYR A 562 -22.60 1.08 14.81
CA TYR A 562 -23.42 0.93 15.98
C TYR A 562 -22.92 -0.20 16.88
N LYS A 563 -22.57 0.13 18.13
CA LYS A 563 -22.07 -0.78 19.17
C LYS A 563 -23.13 -0.98 20.23
N PRO A 564 -24.01 -2.00 20.11
CA PRO A 564 -25.08 -2.21 21.08
C PRO A 564 -24.55 -2.62 22.47
N PHE A 565 -23.43 -3.34 22.52
CA PHE A 565 -22.83 -3.91 23.73
C PHE A 565 -21.45 -3.30 24.00
N ASN A 566 -21.05 -3.17 25.27
CA ASN A 566 -19.75 -2.60 25.63
C ASN A 566 -18.58 -3.51 25.24
N ASP A 567 -18.75 -4.84 25.40
CA ASP A 567 -17.73 -5.87 25.14
C ASP A 567 -18.24 -6.83 24.06
N GLY A 568 -18.53 -6.32 22.88
CA GLY A 568 -19.13 -7.15 21.85
C GLY A 568 -18.79 -6.64 20.45
N GLY A 569 -19.53 -7.20 19.50
CA GLY A 569 -19.41 -6.79 18.11
C GLY A 569 -20.10 -5.45 17.84
N GLU A 570 -19.90 -5.02 16.64
CA GLU A 570 -20.50 -3.79 16.10
C GLU A 570 -21.19 -4.07 14.78
N PHE A 571 -22.34 -3.47 14.58
CA PHE A 571 -22.98 -3.35 13.28
C PHE A 571 -22.38 -2.19 12.52
N TYR A 572 -22.22 -2.33 11.21
CA TYR A 572 -21.79 -1.26 10.36
C TYR A 572 -22.60 -1.19 9.06
N LEU A 573 -22.79 0.01 8.58
CA LEU A 573 -23.39 0.31 7.29
C LEU A 573 -22.44 1.21 6.52
N ASN A 574 -21.90 0.72 5.40
CA ASN A 574 -21.12 1.49 4.45
C ASN A 574 -22.04 1.91 3.31
N LEU A 575 -22.08 3.21 3.03
CA LEU A 575 -22.73 3.81 1.89
C LEU A 575 -21.65 4.39 1.00
N ASN A 576 -21.44 3.80 -0.16
CA ASN A 576 -20.37 4.18 -1.07
C ASN A 576 -20.93 4.91 -2.26
N ASN A 577 -20.19 5.92 -2.74
CA ASN A 577 -20.58 6.75 -3.89
C ASN A 577 -22.04 7.28 -3.76
N ILE A 578 -22.34 7.96 -2.65
CA ILE A 578 -23.70 8.34 -2.24
C ILE A 578 -24.42 9.18 -3.31
N PHE A 579 -23.68 9.97 -4.08
CA PHE A 579 -24.22 10.84 -5.13
C PHE A 579 -24.28 10.19 -6.51
N ASP A 580 -23.99 8.86 -6.60
CA ASP A 580 -24.04 8.07 -7.83
C ASP A 580 -23.17 8.66 -8.96
N GLU A 581 -21.98 9.15 -8.60
CA GLU A 581 -21.00 9.67 -9.56
C GLU A 581 -20.61 8.60 -10.56
N TYR A 582 -20.69 8.92 -11.85
CA TYR A 582 -20.24 8.06 -12.94
C TYR A 582 -18.76 8.34 -13.19
N TYR A 583 -17.88 7.36 -12.91
CA TYR A 583 -16.45 7.58 -12.97
C TYR A 583 -15.65 6.32 -13.30
N TRP A 584 -14.38 6.53 -13.63
CA TRP A 584 -13.36 5.49 -13.79
C TRP A 584 -12.03 5.97 -13.17
N GLU A 585 -11.25 5.03 -12.69
CA GLU A 585 -9.93 5.29 -12.08
C GLU A 585 -8.78 4.94 -13.01
N THR A 586 -9.00 4.01 -13.92
CA THR A 586 -8.12 3.66 -15.04
C THR A 586 -8.91 3.58 -16.33
N ASN A 587 -8.21 3.59 -17.45
CA ASN A 587 -8.79 3.69 -18.77
C ASN A 587 -10.02 2.78 -18.95
N LEU A 588 -11.18 3.43 -19.03
CA LEU A 588 -12.44 2.87 -19.55
C LEU A 588 -13.09 1.77 -18.67
N VAL A 589 -12.55 1.47 -17.49
CA VAL A 589 -13.21 0.57 -16.55
C VAL A 589 -14.12 1.38 -15.63
N GLN A 590 -15.40 1.42 -15.98
CA GLN A 590 -16.42 2.07 -15.15
C GLN A 590 -16.42 1.48 -13.75
N MET A 591 -16.40 2.32 -12.75
CA MET A 591 -16.51 1.94 -11.34
C MET A 591 -17.98 1.84 -10.90
N PRO A 592 -18.27 1.11 -9.79
CA PRO A 592 -19.64 0.99 -9.29
C PRO A 592 -20.26 2.35 -8.96
N GLY A 593 -21.53 2.52 -9.31
CA GLY A 593 -22.38 3.62 -8.86
C GLY A 593 -22.69 3.52 -7.35
N GLN A 594 -23.76 4.18 -6.90
CA GLN A 594 -24.21 4.15 -5.52
C GLN A 594 -24.42 2.70 -5.06
N ASN A 595 -23.82 2.34 -3.93
CA ASN A 595 -23.95 1.00 -3.36
C ASN A 595 -23.80 1.01 -1.84
N PHE A 596 -24.23 -0.10 -1.20
CA PHE A 596 -24.14 -0.25 0.25
C PHE A 596 -23.64 -1.64 0.66
N ILE A 597 -23.06 -1.70 1.85
CA ILE A 597 -22.71 -2.94 2.56
C ILE A 597 -23.18 -2.80 4.01
N LEU A 598 -24.01 -3.74 4.46
CA LEU A 598 -24.43 -3.89 5.85
C LEU A 598 -23.73 -5.11 6.44
N GLY A 599 -23.16 -4.97 7.61
CA GLY A 599 -22.47 -6.09 8.25
C GLY A 599 -22.40 -6.02 9.77
N TYR A 600 -21.94 -7.13 10.32
CA TYR A 600 -21.60 -7.29 11.73
C TYR A 600 -20.16 -7.79 11.83
N ARG A 601 -19.35 -7.16 12.66
CA ARG A 601 -18.01 -7.63 12.99
C ARG A 601 -17.81 -7.71 14.50
N LEU A 602 -17.09 -8.75 14.91
CA LEU A 602 -16.73 -8.97 16.29
C LEU A 602 -15.30 -8.45 16.50
N SER A 603 -15.18 -7.39 17.31
CA SER A 603 -13.89 -6.81 17.71
C SER A 603 -13.54 -7.36 19.10
N ILE A 604 -12.89 -8.52 19.16
CA ILE A 604 -12.30 -9.04 20.38
C ILE A 604 -10.81 -8.62 20.35
N TRP A 605 -10.43 -7.80 21.31
CA TRP A 605 -9.06 -7.25 21.48
C TRP A 605 -8.33 -7.91 22.64
#